data_9f6c9723916a082308bbd9d0fcce5aef
#
_entry.id   9f6c9723916a082308bbd9d0fcce5aef
#
_cell.length_a   1.000
_cell.length_b   1.000
_cell.length_c   1.000
_cell.angle_alpha   90.00
_cell.angle_beta   90.00
_cell.angle_gamma   90.00
#
_symmetry.space_group_name_H-M   'P 1'
#
loop_
_entity.id
_entity.type
_entity.pdbx_description
1 polymer ?
#
loop_
_entity_poly.entity_id
_entity_poly.type
_entity_poly.pdbx_seq_one_letter_code
_entity_poly.pdbx_strand_id
1 'polypeptide(L)'
;MPRSLVRQVRMLAAVATSGLLLGMASPVQHTSFFPEKRAGANNKKQETRNQEPETSNQEQEASNVAGALTPTSRRAYEEVLKLRIGPARMMLRPELALTPNAPAPLLVADCADFAELLVSQDASRYEAIVDAQQARLSALGKAPASALRDYARAEIRMHLGLNQLVFQHEVLGTWNLRQAFQQMQAVVKRYPTFLPARKTLGICQFAVGSLPQGYHWLLRLLGLPGDVDAGLKNLQLAATQRHDFQTESQIYLALIREAYLKQPEEGIRLAERLHAQQPDNLLFTFLRISCNKRQHRAEAALAAYEARPQGPGYQPLPYLRHMVADLLLYQGSYAASERENLAFLREYKGRHYRKDAAFKLYLAAWLGGQPAASVAAYRQQINLAGPTDVEEDNYAQQYYNKALALNPILTRARLQIDGGYYRPALATLRTFRGTPTTPQRDNIENPYRWARALHGLGRLDSARLGYELTLKVSGDNAPYYFAPQAALQLGYLCLADGQRAQAKMYFEKALNYPWHEYKNSTDAKAKLALRELK
;
A
#
# COMPACT_ATOMS: atom_id res chain seq x y z
N MET A 1 -11.09 5.13 27.73
CA MET A 1 -10.35 5.95 26.72
C MET A 1 -11.30 6.94 26.08
N PRO A 2 -10.92 8.20 25.83
CA PRO A 2 -11.76 9.14 25.07
C PRO A 2 -12.06 8.61 23.68
N ARG A 3 -13.28 8.78 23.18
CA ARG A 3 -13.71 8.31 21.83
C ARG A 3 -12.80 8.82 20.69
N SER A 4 -12.18 9.98 20.87
CA SER A 4 -11.19 10.53 19.94
C SER A 4 -9.90 9.69 19.84
N LEU A 5 -9.44 9.16 20.96
CA LEU A 5 -8.23 8.31 21.04
C LEU A 5 -8.46 6.95 20.36
N VAL A 6 -9.62 6.34 20.59
CA VAL A 6 -10.02 5.08 19.94
C VAL A 6 -10.10 5.26 18.41
N ARG A 7 -10.67 6.38 17.94
CA ARG A 7 -10.72 6.70 16.50
C ARG A 7 -9.32 6.91 15.92
N GLN A 8 -8.41 7.52 16.68
CA GLN A 8 -7.01 7.72 16.28
C GLN A 8 -6.23 6.41 16.23
N VAL A 9 -6.40 5.52 17.20
CA VAL A 9 -5.79 4.17 17.21
C VAL A 9 -6.34 3.33 16.04
N ARG A 10 -7.64 3.42 15.73
CA ARG A 10 -8.24 2.76 14.54
C ARG A 10 -7.63 3.28 13.23
N MET A 11 -7.45 4.58 13.11
CA MET A 11 -6.81 5.18 11.93
C MET A 11 -5.34 4.76 11.81
N LEU A 12 -4.62 4.65 12.94
CA LEU A 12 -3.26 4.13 12.99
C LEU A 12 -3.20 2.64 12.62
N ALA A 13 -4.17 1.86 13.11
CA ALA A 13 -4.30 0.45 12.75
C ALA A 13 -4.63 0.27 11.26
N ALA A 14 -5.56 1.04 10.72
CA ALA A 14 -5.91 1.01 9.30
C ALA A 14 -4.71 1.41 8.42
N VAL A 15 -3.94 2.41 8.80
CA VAL A 15 -2.71 2.82 8.08
C VAL A 15 -1.62 1.76 8.22
N ALA A 16 -1.43 1.17 9.40
CA ALA A 16 -0.42 0.13 9.62
C ALA A 16 -0.78 -1.19 8.94
N THR A 17 -2.05 -1.59 8.98
CA THR A 17 -2.51 -2.84 8.35
C THR A 17 -2.68 -2.71 6.84
N SER A 18 -3.22 -1.60 6.34
CA SER A 18 -3.38 -1.38 4.90
C SER A 18 -2.06 -0.99 4.21
N GLY A 19 -1.22 -0.18 4.87
CA GLY A 19 0.04 0.29 4.30
C GLY A 19 1.18 -0.72 4.39
N LEU A 20 1.22 -1.52 5.48
CA LEU A 20 2.34 -2.42 5.76
C LEU A 20 2.21 -3.79 5.13
N LEU A 21 0.99 -4.34 5.00
CA LEU A 21 0.85 -5.75 4.74
C LEU A 21 0.56 -6.12 3.28
N LEU A 22 -0.05 -5.23 2.48
CA LEU A 22 -0.37 -5.54 1.08
C LEU A 22 -0.23 -4.35 0.11
N GLY A 23 0.25 -3.19 0.54
CA GLY A 23 0.19 -1.99 -0.31
C GLY A 23 -1.26 -1.58 -0.63
N MET A 24 -2.21 -2.00 0.21
CA MET A 24 -3.65 -1.78 0.03
C MET A 24 -4.09 -0.36 0.38
N ALA A 25 -3.38 0.36 1.25
CA ALA A 25 -3.62 1.78 1.44
C ALA A 25 -2.96 2.53 0.29
N SER A 26 -3.72 2.79 -0.73
CA SER A 26 -3.35 3.86 -1.64
C SER A 26 -3.32 5.16 -0.84
N PRO A 27 -2.17 5.87 -0.73
CA PRO A 27 -2.29 7.30 -0.58
C PRO A 27 -3.12 7.75 -1.78
N VAL A 28 -4.17 8.52 -1.54
CA VAL A 28 -5.09 9.05 -2.56
C VAL A 28 -4.38 9.22 -3.89
N GLN A 29 -4.94 8.60 -4.93
CA GLN A 29 -4.37 8.57 -6.27
C GLN A 29 -4.31 9.97 -6.90
N HIS A 30 -3.36 10.75 -6.43
CA HIS A 30 -2.86 11.92 -7.13
C HIS A 30 -1.36 11.75 -7.25
N THR A 31 -0.97 10.76 -8.07
CA THR A 31 0.40 10.56 -8.48
C THR A 31 0.88 11.82 -9.18
N SER A 32 1.88 12.42 -8.60
CA SER A 32 2.69 13.40 -9.28
C SER A 32 3.52 12.66 -10.34
N PHE A 33 3.35 12.98 -11.60
CA PHE A 33 4.31 12.63 -12.64
C PHE A 33 5.63 13.32 -12.31
N PHE A 34 6.69 12.52 -12.16
CA PHE A 34 8.06 13.05 -12.11
C PHE A 34 8.73 12.74 -13.44
N PRO A 35 9.43 13.72 -14.05
CA PRO A 35 10.32 13.40 -15.16
C PRO A 35 11.47 12.53 -14.63
N GLU A 36 11.78 11.47 -15.38
CA GLU A 36 12.95 10.64 -15.11
C GLU A 36 14.22 11.48 -15.09
N LYS A 37 14.94 11.48 -13.96
CA LYS A 37 16.34 11.86 -13.97
C LYS A 37 17.11 10.77 -14.69
N ARG A 38 17.60 11.06 -15.90
CA ARG A 38 18.66 10.26 -16.54
C ARG A 38 19.83 10.20 -15.57
N ALA A 39 20.05 9.06 -14.97
CA ALA A 39 21.23 8.79 -14.16
C ALA A 39 22.45 8.78 -15.08
N GLY A 40 23.27 9.82 -14.98
CA GLY A 40 24.62 9.83 -15.52
C GLY A 40 25.45 8.79 -14.77
N ALA A 41 25.93 7.81 -15.48
CA ALA A 41 26.84 6.80 -14.97
C ALA A 41 28.18 7.45 -14.56
N ASN A 42 28.54 7.34 -13.31
CA ASN A 42 29.93 7.45 -12.89
C ASN A 42 30.22 6.37 -11.83
N ASN A 43 30.65 5.22 -12.36
CA ASN A 43 31.25 4.14 -11.56
C ASN A 43 32.74 4.42 -11.42
N LYS A 44 33.20 4.78 -10.23
CA LYS A 44 34.60 4.54 -9.83
C LYS A 44 34.62 3.45 -8.78
N LYS A 45 35.09 2.29 -9.23
CA LYS A 45 35.51 1.18 -8.36
C LYS A 45 36.63 1.64 -7.45
N GLN A 46 36.49 1.40 -6.16
CA GLN A 46 37.63 1.23 -5.25
C GLN A 46 37.48 -0.14 -4.58
N GLU A 47 38.32 -1.06 -5.05
CA GLU A 47 38.60 -2.31 -4.36
C GLU A 47 39.55 -2.00 -3.20
N THR A 48 39.13 -2.24 -1.99
CA THR A 48 40.02 -2.42 -0.85
C THR A 48 39.81 -3.83 -0.28
N ARG A 49 40.81 -4.63 -0.46
CA ARG A 49 40.97 -5.99 0.02
C ARG A 49 41.36 -5.93 1.49
N ASN A 50 40.44 -6.28 2.39
CA ASN A 50 40.80 -6.56 3.80
C ASN A 50 40.69 -8.06 4.04
N GLN A 51 41.83 -8.66 4.40
CA GLN A 51 41.90 -10.00 4.93
C GLN A 51 41.49 -9.96 6.42
N GLU A 52 40.39 -10.64 6.76
CA GLU A 52 40.02 -10.96 8.13
C GLU A 52 40.39 -12.41 8.49
N PRO A 53 40.69 -12.70 9.75
CA PRO A 53 41.21 -14.02 10.15
C PRO A 53 40.12 -15.11 10.14
N GLU A 54 40.52 -16.31 9.68
CA GLU A 54 39.65 -17.47 9.41
C GLU A 54 38.91 -18.07 10.63
N THR A 55 39.22 -17.70 11.84
CA THR A 55 38.59 -18.24 13.06
C THR A 55 37.20 -17.67 13.36
N SER A 56 36.79 -16.52 12.74
CA SER A 56 35.47 -15.94 12.94
C SER A 56 34.39 -16.60 12.08
N ASN A 57 34.73 -17.26 11.00
CA ASN A 57 33.79 -17.83 10.05
C ASN A 57 33.06 -19.08 10.54
N GLN A 58 33.72 -19.94 11.32
CA GLN A 58 33.09 -21.18 11.81
C GLN A 58 32.07 -20.94 12.93
N GLU A 59 32.31 -19.99 13.83
CA GLU A 59 31.32 -19.59 14.84
C GLU A 59 30.15 -18.78 14.22
N GLN A 60 30.42 -18.00 13.17
CA GLN A 60 29.39 -17.27 12.42
C GLN A 60 28.53 -18.20 11.55
N GLU A 61 29.13 -19.26 10.93
CA GLU A 61 28.38 -20.28 10.21
C GLU A 61 27.53 -21.14 11.15
N ALA A 62 28.03 -21.55 12.31
CA ALA A 62 27.29 -22.29 13.32
C ALA A 62 26.14 -21.44 13.91
N SER A 63 26.33 -20.14 14.14
CA SER A 63 25.29 -19.20 14.56
C SER A 63 24.24 -18.98 13.49
N ASN A 64 24.61 -18.92 12.22
CA ASN A 64 23.70 -18.79 11.10
C ASN A 64 22.86 -20.05 10.85
N VAL A 65 23.42 -21.23 11.05
CA VAL A 65 22.71 -22.52 10.93
C VAL A 65 21.67 -22.68 12.06
N ALA A 66 21.99 -22.25 13.27
CA ALA A 66 21.04 -22.29 14.41
C ALA A 66 19.86 -21.32 14.30
N GLY A 67 19.91 -20.37 13.35
CA GLY A 67 18.86 -19.38 13.08
C GLY A 67 18.07 -19.61 11.80
N ALA A 68 18.31 -20.65 11.03
CA ALA A 68 17.66 -20.93 9.76
C ALA A 68 16.37 -21.75 9.92
N LEU A 69 15.43 -21.60 8.98
CA LEU A 69 14.31 -22.51 8.84
C LEU A 69 14.79 -23.90 8.45
N THR A 70 14.11 -24.95 8.92
CA THR A 70 14.33 -26.31 8.42
C THR A 70 14.01 -26.39 6.92
N PRO A 71 14.53 -27.38 6.19
CA PRO A 71 14.20 -27.54 4.77
C PRO A 71 12.70 -27.66 4.50
N THR A 72 11.96 -28.34 5.40
CA THR A 72 10.50 -28.49 5.30
C THR A 72 9.79 -27.17 5.59
N SER A 73 10.15 -26.51 6.69
CA SER A 73 9.58 -25.20 7.06
C SER A 73 9.88 -24.14 6.00
N ARG A 74 11.05 -24.15 5.36
CA ARG A 74 11.40 -23.23 4.26
C ARG A 74 10.50 -23.44 3.05
N ARG A 75 10.31 -24.69 2.60
CA ARG A 75 9.40 -25.00 1.49
C ARG A 75 7.96 -24.64 1.82
N ALA A 76 7.50 -24.90 3.04
CA ALA A 76 6.17 -24.50 3.49
C ALA A 76 6.02 -22.96 3.51
N TYR A 77 7.05 -22.21 3.91
CA TYR A 77 7.05 -20.75 3.87
C TYR A 77 6.98 -20.20 2.43
N GLU A 78 7.65 -20.84 1.47
CA GLU A 78 7.52 -20.51 0.04
C GLU A 78 6.08 -20.71 -0.45
N GLU A 79 5.41 -21.79 -0.02
CA GLU A 79 3.98 -22.01 -0.33
C GLU A 79 3.07 -20.94 0.33
N VAL A 80 3.39 -20.48 1.55
CA VAL A 80 2.69 -19.35 2.17
C VAL A 80 2.83 -18.07 1.33
N LEU A 81 4.05 -17.76 0.87
CA LEU A 81 4.30 -16.61 -0.01
C LEU A 81 3.56 -16.72 -1.35
N LYS A 82 3.32 -17.94 -1.85
CA LYS A 82 2.48 -18.18 -3.03
C LYS A 82 0.98 -18.03 -2.75
N LEU A 83 0.58 -17.81 -1.50
CA LEU A 83 -0.80 -17.89 -1.01
C LEU A 83 -1.41 -19.29 -1.17
N ARG A 84 -0.59 -20.33 -1.05
CA ARG A 84 -0.99 -21.74 -1.06
C ARG A 84 -1.03 -22.28 0.38
N ILE A 85 -1.94 -21.74 1.16
CA ILE A 85 -2.01 -21.95 2.62
C ILE A 85 -2.29 -23.40 2.99
N GLY A 86 -3.21 -24.09 2.27
CA GLY A 86 -3.52 -25.50 2.50
C GLY A 86 -2.31 -26.42 2.29
N PRO A 87 -1.61 -26.34 1.15
CA PRO A 87 -0.35 -27.05 0.92
C PRO A 87 0.71 -26.78 1.98
N ALA A 88 0.94 -25.52 2.37
CA ALA A 88 1.88 -25.16 3.41
C ALA A 88 1.58 -25.88 4.75
N ARG A 89 0.32 -25.86 5.19
CA ARG A 89 -0.11 -26.55 6.41
C ARG A 89 0.06 -28.06 6.33
N MET A 90 -0.21 -28.66 5.18
CA MET A 90 0.02 -30.11 4.98
C MET A 90 1.48 -30.48 5.13
N MET A 91 2.40 -29.66 4.58
CA MET A 91 3.84 -29.89 4.70
C MET A 91 4.33 -29.79 6.14
N LEU A 92 3.75 -28.90 6.95
CA LEU A 92 4.18 -28.68 8.33
C LEU A 92 3.68 -29.73 9.33
N ARG A 93 2.59 -30.44 9.01
CA ARG A 93 1.96 -31.40 9.96
C ARG A 93 2.91 -32.42 10.56
N PRO A 94 3.75 -33.13 9.77
CA PRO A 94 4.69 -34.12 10.33
C PRO A 94 5.72 -33.47 11.26
N GLU A 95 6.27 -32.32 10.87
CA GLU A 95 7.28 -31.60 11.67
C GLU A 95 6.71 -31.10 13.00
N LEU A 96 5.50 -30.53 12.99
CA LEU A 96 4.79 -30.08 14.19
C LEU A 96 4.43 -31.26 15.14
N ALA A 97 4.10 -32.44 14.58
CA ALA A 97 3.81 -33.60 15.39
C ALA A 97 5.07 -34.16 16.10
N LEU A 98 6.20 -34.16 15.39
CA LEU A 98 7.49 -34.67 15.94
C LEU A 98 8.15 -33.67 16.89
N THR A 99 8.03 -32.38 16.62
CA THR A 99 8.71 -31.31 17.37
C THR A 99 7.76 -30.16 17.72
N PRO A 100 6.80 -30.37 18.66
CA PRO A 100 5.70 -29.44 18.88
C PRO A 100 6.11 -28.07 19.44
N ASN A 101 7.34 -27.93 19.95
CA ASN A 101 7.87 -26.66 20.46
C ASN A 101 8.96 -26.05 19.54
N ALA A 102 9.24 -26.64 18.37
CA ALA A 102 10.28 -26.16 17.48
C ALA A 102 9.93 -24.79 16.87
N PRO A 103 10.82 -23.79 16.91
CA PRO A 103 10.52 -22.43 16.47
C PRO A 103 10.19 -22.32 14.97
N ALA A 104 10.88 -23.05 14.09
CA ALA A 104 10.71 -22.94 12.65
C ALA A 104 9.29 -23.33 12.18
N PRO A 105 8.78 -24.55 12.46
CA PRO A 105 7.44 -24.93 12.01
C PRO A 105 6.33 -24.12 12.70
N LEU A 106 6.50 -23.73 13.97
CA LEU A 106 5.54 -22.88 14.67
C LEU A 106 5.43 -21.49 14.03
N LEU A 107 6.55 -20.88 13.66
CA LEU A 107 6.57 -19.58 13.00
C LEU A 107 5.92 -19.66 11.62
N VAL A 108 6.26 -20.66 10.81
CA VAL A 108 5.70 -20.79 9.45
C VAL A 108 4.21 -21.15 9.48
N ALA A 109 3.76 -21.94 10.45
CA ALA A 109 2.34 -22.19 10.67
C ALA A 109 1.59 -20.91 11.03
N ASP A 110 2.22 -20.04 11.83
CA ASP A 110 1.65 -18.72 12.13
C ASP A 110 1.61 -17.81 10.91
N CYS A 111 2.66 -17.77 10.10
CA CYS A 111 2.65 -17.03 8.83
C CYS A 111 1.50 -17.47 7.90
N ALA A 112 1.19 -18.78 7.85
CA ALA A 112 0.08 -19.32 7.08
C ALA A 112 -1.28 -18.83 7.61
N ASP A 113 -1.49 -18.89 8.92
CA ASP A 113 -2.73 -18.45 9.56
C ASP A 113 -2.92 -16.92 9.45
N PHE A 114 -1.84 -16.17 9.63
CA PHE A 114 -1.84 -14.73 9.47
C PHE A 114 -2.16 -14.31 8.02
N ALA A 115 -1.54 -14.96 7.03
CA ALA A 115 -1.80 -14.69 5.61
C ALA A 115 -3.25 -15.03 5.23
N GLU A 116 -3.81 -16.16 5.73
CA GLU A 116 -5.22 -16.50 5.51
C GLU A 116 -6.15 -15.41 6.03
N LEU A 117 -5.97 -15.01 7.29
CA LEU A 117 -6.86 -14.06 7.94
C LEU A 117 -6.74 -12.66 7.33
N LEU A 118 -5.53 -12.25 6.97
CA LEU A 118 -5.25 -10.98 6.33
C LEU A 118 -5.94 -10.86 4.96
N VAL A 119 -5.86 -11.92 4.15
CA VAL A 119 -6.39 -11.94 2.78
C VAL A 119 -7.91 -12.12 2.76
N SER A 120 -8.44 -13.01 3.60
CA SER A 120 -9.88 -13.32 3.64
C SER A 120 -10.68 -12.31 4.43
N GLN A 121 -10.12 -11.77 5.50
CA GLN A 121 -10.78 -10.97 6.55
C GLN A 121 -12.06 -11.65 7.06
N ASP A 122 -12.06 -12.97 7.11
CA ASP A 122 -13.20 -13.77 7.54
C ASP A 122 -13.26 -13.82 9.08
N ALA A 123 -14.23 -13.10 9.65
CA ALA A 123 -14.44 -13.04 11.10
C ALA A 123 -14.73 -14.42 11.72
N SER A 124 -15.28 -15.37 10.96
CA SER A 124 -15.53 -16.72 11.46
C SER A 124 -14.25 -17.52 11.74
N ARG A 125 -13.12 -17.09 11.17
CA ARG A 125 -11.79 -17.71 11.37
C ARG A 125 -10.98 -17.05 12.49
N TYR A 126 -11.40 -15.86 12.94
CA TYR A 126 -10.62 -15.01 13.83
C TYR A 126 -10.28 -15.71 15.18
N GLU A 127 -11.29 -16.19 15.91
CA GLU A 127 -11.08 -16.80 17.22
C GLU A 127 -10.13 -18.00 17.16
N ALA A 128 -10.39 -18.93 16.21
CA ALA A 128 -9.56 -20.12 16.07
C ALA A 128 -8.09 -19.79 15.74
N ILE A 129 -7.85 -18.75 14.93
CA ILE A 129 -6.49 -18.32 14.59
C ILE A 129 -5.82 -17.62 15.79
N VAL A 130 -6.52 -16.76 16.49
CA VAL A 130 -6.00 -16.10 17.70
C VAL A 130 -5.62 -17.11 18.78
N ASP A 131 -6.48 -18.11 19.03
CA ASP A 131 -6.19 -19.20 19.98
C ASP A 131 -4.94 -20.00 19.55
N ALA A 132 -4.82 -20.32 18.26
CA ALA A 132 -3.64 -20.98 17.72
C ALA A 132 -2.37 -20.13 17.90
N GLN A 133 -2.44 -18.81 17.69
CA GLN A 133 -1.32 -17.89 17.92
C GLN A 133 -0.88 -17.88 19.40
N GLN A 134 -1.84 -17.85 20.33
CA GLN A 134 -1.55 -17.91 21.77
C GLN A 134 -0.94 -19.26 22.18
N ALA A 135 -1.45 -20.37 21.63
CA ALA A 135 -0.89 -21.70 21.86
C ALA A 135 0.57 -21.80 21.38
N ARG A 136 0.87 -21.25 20.19
CA ARG A 136 2.25 -21.20 19.66
C ARG A 136 3.17 -20.35 20.54
N LEU A 137 2.72 -19.20 21.03
CA LEU A 137 3.50 -18.38 21.97
C LEU A 137 3.82 -19.13 23.26
N SER A 138 2.86 -19.93 23.77
CA SER A 138 3.06 -20.80 24.94
C SER A 138 4.06 -21.92 24.65
N ALA A 139 3.95 -22.60 23.49
CA ALA A 139 4.86 -23.66 23.07
C ALA A 139 6.30 -23.13 22.93
N LEU A 140 6.49 -21.97 22.29
CA LEU A 140 7.78 -21.31 22.18
C LEU A 140 8.37 -20.89 23.54
N GLY A 141 7.54 -20.68 24.54
CA GLY A 141 7.96 -20.43 25.93
C GLY A 141 8.75 -21.61 26.51
N LYS A 142 8.48 -22.84 26.07
CA LYS A 142 9.12 -24.09 26.51
C LYS A 142 10.37 -24.45 25.68
N ALA A 143 10.56 -23.81 24.53
CA ALA A 143 11.70 -24.08 23.65
C ALA A 143 13.01 -23.49 24.22
N PRO A 144 14.18 -24.10 23.93
CA PRO A 144 15.48 -23.54 24.30
C PRO A 144 15.69 -22.13 23.71
N ALA A 145 16.44 -21.31 24.43
CA ALA A 145 16.75 -19.95 23.97
C ALA A 145 17.60 -19.99 22.68
N SER A 146 17.14 -19.28 21.64
CA SER A 146 17.85 -19.12 20.37
C SER A 146 17.35 -17.86 19.65
N ALA A 147 18.12 -17.37 18.67
CA ALA A 147 17.73 -16.23 17.87
C ALA A 147 16.39 -16.46 17.16
N LEU A 148 16.20 -17.64 16.56
CA LEU A 148 14.96 -17.99 15.85
C LEU A 148 13.76 -18.10 16.82
N ARG A 149 13.95 -18.68 18.03
CA ARG A 149 12.90 -18.78 19.05
C ARG A 149 12.44 -17.39 19.50
N ASP A 150 13.40 -16.52 19.82
CA ASP A 150 13.10 -15.18 20.32
C ASP A 150 12.44 -14.32 19.24
N TYR A 151 12.91 -14.43 17.99
CA TYR A 151 12.30 -13.83 16.82
C TYR A 151 10.88 -14.36 16.57
N ALA A 152 10.68 -15.67 16.54
CA ALA A 152 9.37 -16.28 16.29
C ALA A 152 8.34 -15.80 17.32
N ARG A 153 8.71 -15.68 18.60
CA ARG A 153 7.83 -15.12 19.65
C ARG A 153 7.44 -13.67 19.37
N ALA A 154 8.39 -12.85 18.96
CA ALA A 154 8.15 -11.45 18.66
C ALA A 154 7.28 -11.31 17.39
N GLU A 155 7.57 -12.10 16.34
CA GLU A 155 6.82 -12.08 15.07
C GLU A 155 5.39 -12.57 15.23
N ILE A 156 5.15 -13.70 15.88
CA ILE A 156 3.81 -14.22 16.16
C ILE A 156 3.00 -13.21 17.00
N ARG A 157 3.64 -12.56 17.97
CA ARG A 157 2.98 -11.51 18.75
C ARG A 157 2.66 -10.27 17.91
N MET A 158 3.50 -9.95 16.92
CA MET A 158 3.22 -8.89 15.93
C MET A 158 1.98 -9.23 15.11
N HIS A 159 1.93 -10.44 14.55
CA HIS A 159 0.79 -10.93 13.78
C HIS A 159 -0.50 -10.96 14.61
N LEU A 160 -0.43 -11.44 15.86
CA LEU A 160 -1.56 -11.42 16.81
C LEU A 160 -2.07 -10.00 17.03
N GLY A 161 -1.17 -9.05 17.30
CA GLY A 161 -1.54 -7.65 17.49
C GLY A 161 -2.19 -7.03 16.26
N LEU A 162 -1.67 -7.31 15.07
CA LEU A 162 -2.24 -6.85 13.80
C LEU A 162 -3.62 -7.45 13.54
N ASN A 163 -3.80 -8.76 13.74
CA ASN A 163 -5.09 -9.42 13.64
C ASN A 163 -6.13 -8.79 14.57
N GLN A 164 -5.75 -8.56 15.83
CA GLN A 164 -6.61 -7.91 16.81
C GLN A 164 -7.02 -6.49 16.38
N LEU A 165 -6.11 -5.70 15.82
CA LEU A 165 -6.45 -4.38 15.29
C LEU A 165 -7.43 -4.44 14.11
N VAL A 166 -7.19 -5.35 13.15
CA VAL A 166 -8.07 -5.55 11.98
C VAL A 166 -9.49 -5.91 12.43
N PHE A 167 -9.61 -6.75 13.46
CA PHE A 167 -10.90 -7.21 13.98
C PHE A 167 -11.42 -6.38 15.19
N GLN A 168 -10.89 -5.14 15.36
CA GLN A 168 -11.41 -4.12 16.29
C GLN A 168 -11.19 -4.41 17.79
N HIS A 169 -10.20 -5.22 18.12
CA HIS A 169 -9.74 -5.42 19.49
C HIS A 169 -8.55 -4.47 19.79
N GLU A 170 -8.77 -3.15 19.69
CA GLU A 170 -7.72 -2.13 19.66
C GLU A 170 -6.80 -2.13 20.89
N VAL A 171 -7.36 -2.35 22.07
CA VAL A 171 -6.58 -2.36 23.32
C VAL A 171 -5.61 -3.52 23.33
N LEU A 172 -6.09 -4.72 23.05
CA LEU A 172 -5.29 -5.95 22.99
C LEU A 172 -4.27 -5.88 21.85
N GLY A 173 -4.73 -5.42 20.68
CA GLY A 173 -3.86 -5.25 19.51
C GLY A 173 -2.69 -4.30 19.78
N THR A 174 -2.98 -3.11 20.31
CA THR A 174 -1.95 -2.13 20.66
C THR A 174 -0.98 -2.67 21.71
N TRP A 175 -1.48 -3.38 22.72
CA TRP A 175 -0.65 -4.02 23.74
C TRP A 175 0.30 -5.05 23.13
N ASN A 176 -0.21 -5.97 22.29
CA ASN A 176 0.60 -6.98 21.64
C ASN A 176 1.63 -6.38 20.68
N LEU A 177 1.27 -5.34 19.91
CA LEU A 177 2.24 -4.65 19.05
C LEU A 177 3.37 -4.00 19.83
N ARG A 178 3.05 -3.36 20.96
CA ARG A 178 4.07 -2.80 21.86
C ARG A 178 5.03 -3.88 22.37
N GLN A 179 4.50 -4.99 22.86
CA GLN A 179 5.29 -6.12 23.34
C GLN A 179 6.17 -6.70 22.23
N ALA A 180 5.59 -6.90 21.05
CA ALA A 180 6.30 -7.40 19.88
C ALA A 180 7.47 -6.48 19.48
N PHE A 181 7.23 -5.17 19.44
CA PHE A 181 8.25 -4.17 19.13
C PHE A 181 9.42 -4.21 20.13
N GLN A 182 9.12 -4.23 21.43
CA GLN A 182 10.14 -4.31 22.48
C GLN A 182 10.93 -5.63 22.42
N GLN A 183 10.25 -6.76 22.18
CA GLN A 183 10.89 -8.06 22.00
C GLN A 183 11.79 -8.05 20.76
N MET A 184 11.34 -7.47 19.63
CA MET A 184 12.12 -7.38 18.42
C MET A 184 13.39 -6.54 18.59
N GLN A 185 13.31 -5.42 19.33
CA GLN A 185 14.48 -4.63 19.71
C GLN A 185 15.47 -5.45 20.55
N ALA A 186 14.98 -6.25 21.51
CA ALA A 186 15.79 -7.11 22.34
C ALA A 186 16.49 -8.21 21.52
N VAL A 187 15.79 -8.80 20.52
CA VAL A 187 16.38 -9.78 19.58
C VAL A 187 17.50 -9.15 18.77
N VAL A 188 17.28 -7.97 18.16
CA VAL A 188 18.33 -7.28 17.39
C VAL A 188 19.53 -6.92 18.25
N LYS A 189 19.31 -6.52 19.51
CA LYS A 189 20.39 -6.22 20.47
C LYS A 189 21.17 -7.47 20.86
N ARG A 190 20.49 -8.59 21.13
CA ARG A 190 21.11 -9.84 21.60
C ARG A 190 21.76 -10.61 20.47
N TYR A 191 21.19 -10.56 19.26
CA TYR A 191 21.63 -11.29 18.08
C TYR A 191 21.82 -10.32 16.88
N PRO A 192 22.86 -9.49 16.88
CA PRO A 192 22.99 -8.38 15.92
C PRO A 192 23.16 -8.83 14.45
N THR A 193 23.59 -10.07 14.22
CA THR A 193 23.74 -10.68 12.89
C THR A 193 22.46 -11.38 12.40
N PHE A 194 21.44 -11.53 13.25
CA PHE A 194 20.21 -12.21 12.90
C PHE A 194 19.27 -11.27 12.09
N LEU A 195 19.38 -11.31 10.79
CA LEU A 195 18.74 -10.42 9.83
C LEU A 195 17.19 -10.44 9.84
N PRO A 196 16.49 -11.59 10.07
CA PRO A 196 15.03 -11.60 10.11
C PRO A 196 14.44 -10.61 11.12
N ALA A 197 15.07 -10.44 12.28
CA ALA A 197 14.61 -9.47 13.27
C ALA A 197 14.77 -8.01 12.80
N ARG A 198 15.79 -7.72 12.00
CA ARG A 198 15.98 -6.39 11.40
C ARG A 198 14.92 -6.07 10.36
N LYS A 199 14.39 -7.07 9.61
CA LYS A 199 13.25 -6.91 8.72
C LYS A 199 12.07 -6.31 9.47
N THR A 200 11.58 -7.01 10.48
CA THR A 200 10.36 -6.62 11.20
C THR A 200 10.56 -5.35 12.02
N LEU A 201 11.70 -5.20 12.69
CA LEU A 201 12.03 -3.95 13.39
C LEU A 201 12.06 -2.75 12.43
N GLY A 202 12.68 -2.94 11.26
CA GLY A 202 12.77 -1.90 10.23
C GLY A 202 11.40 -1.46 9.71
N ILE A 203 10.51 -2.41 9.43
CA ILE A 203 9.13 -2.13 9.01
C ILE A 203 8.40 -1.34 10.11
N CYS A 204 8.49 -1.76 11.36
CA CYS A 204 7.82 -1.08 12.47
C CYS A 204 8.34 0.33 12.71
N GLN A 205 9.67 0.52 12.73
CA GLN A 205 10.30 1.84 12.91
C GLN A 205 9.90 2.80 11.79
N PHE A 206 9.93 2.32 10.55
CA PHE A 206 9.50 3.11 9.40
C PHE A 206 8.01 3.49 9.49
N ALA A 207 7.13 2.52 9.74
CA ALA A 207 5.69 2.76 9.79
C ALA A 207 5.31 3.77 10.87
N VAL A 208 5.84 3.58 12.08
CA VAL A 208 5.58 4.49 13.20
C VAL A 208 6.19 5.88 12.95
N GLY A 209 7.41 5.95 12.40
CA GLY A 209 8.10 7.19 12.08
C GLY A 209 7.44 8.00 10.96
N SER A 210 6.74 7.32 10.04
CA SER A 210 6.03 7.96 8.92
C SER A 210 4.68 8.58 9.30
N LEU A 211 4.20 8.35 10.52
CA LEU A 211 2.95 8.94 10.99
C LEU A 211 3.06 10.45 11.19
N PRO A 212 1.96 11.22 11.05
CA PRO A 212 1.98 12.65 11.25
C PRO A 212 2.51 13.05 12.65
N GLN A 213 3.28 14.12 12.72
CA GLN A 213 3.94 14.58 13.95
C GLN A 213 3.01 14.73 15.16
N GLY A 214 1.75 15.09 14.92
CA GLY A 214 0.74 15.21 15.99
C GLY A 214 0.48 13.91 16.78
N TYR A 215 0.88 12.75 16.23
CA TYR A 215 0.71 11.44 16.91
C TYR A 215 1.99 10.96 17.62
N HIS A 216 3.15 11.55 17.35
CA HIS A 216 4.44 11.06 17.85
C HIS A 216 4.55 11.09 19.39
N TRP A 217 3.90 12.07 20.04
CA TRP A 217 3.86 12.12 21.52
C TRP A 217 3.12 10.92 22.11
N LEU A 218 1.98 10.53 21.50
CA LEU A 218 1.19 9.37 21.91
C LEU A 218 1.94 8.06 21.67
N LEU A 219 2.59 7.94 20.50
CA LEU A 219 3.37 6.76 20.16
C LEU A 219 4.56 6.57 21.11
N ARG A 220 5.22 7.65 21.50
CA ARG A 220 6.27 7.61 22.53
C ARG A 220 5.72 7.19 23.89
N LEU A 221 4.55 7.71 24.28
CA LEU A 221 3.88 7.29 25.50
C LEU A 221 3.49 5.80 25.48
N LEU A 222 3.12 5.28 24.31
CA LEU A 222 2.85 3.86 24.11
C LEU A 222 4.13 3.01 24.00
N GLY A 223 5.33 3.61 24.07
CA GLY A 223 6.60 2.89 23.94
C GLY A 223 6.87 2.38 22.53
N LEU A 224 6.36 3.06 21.51
CA LEU A 224 6.55 2.78 20.09
C LEU A 224 7.30 3.96 19.42
N PRO A 225 8.60 4.15 19.68
CA PRO A 225 9.36 5.19 19.02
C PRO A 225 9.53 4.85 17.53
N GLY A 226 9.07 5.77 16.66
CA GLY A 226 9.29 5.68 15.23
C GLY A 226 10.59 6.36 14.82
N ASP A 227 11.29 5.77 13.86
CA ASP A 227 12.49 6.32 13.24
C ASP A 227 12.56 5.84 11.79
N VAL A 228 12.28 6.75 10.86
CA VAL A 228 12.23 6.44 9.41
C VAL A 228 13.60 5.98 8.89
N ASP A 229 14.67 6.67 9.29
CA ASP A 229 16.02 6.40 8.77
C ASP A 229 16.57 5.08 9.32
N ALA A 230 16.44 4.84 10.63
CA ALA A 230 16.81 3.57 11.24
C ALA A 230 15.97 2.42 10.67
N GLY A 231 14.68 2.65 10.43
CA GLY A 231 13.78 1.69 9.81
C GLY A 231 14.22 1.29 8.41
N LEU A 232 14.51 2.26 7.55
CA LEU A 232 15.01 2.03 6.20
C LEU A 232 16.36 1.31 6.20
N LYS A 233 17.29 1.72 7.07
CA LYS A 233 18.61 1.08 7.20
C LYS A 233 18.49 -0.39 7.58
N ASN A 234 17.67 -0.71 8.59
CA ASN A 234 17.43 -2.08 9.02
C ASN A 234 16.80 -2.94 7.91
N LEU A 235 15.76 -2.39 7.25
CA LEU A 235 15.07 -3.11 6.17
C LEU A 235 15.96 -3.29 4.94
N GLN A 236 16.77 -2.29 4.58
CA GLN A 236 17.73 -2.38 3.48
C GLN A 236 18.78 -3.46 3.73
N LEU A 237 19.30 -3.54 4.96
CA LEU A 237 20.23 -4.58 5.35
C LEU A 237 19.61 -5.97 5.21
N ALA A 238 18.38 -6.16 5.70
CA ALA A 238 17.66 -7.43 5.55
C ALA A 238 17.32 -7.76 4.09
N ALA A 239 17.03 -6.77 3.24
CA ALA A 239 16.70 -6.99 1.83
C ALA A 239 17.91 -7.34 0.95
N THR A 240 19.13 -6.95 1.36
CA THR A 240 20.35 -7.15 0.57
C THR A 240 21.15 -8.41 0.93
N GLN A 241 21.06 -8.88 2.16
CA GLN A 241 21.79 -10.04 2.64
C GLN A 241 20.91 -11.30 2.61
N ARG A 242 21.54 -12.47 2.39
CA ARG A 242 20.83 -13.75 2.23
C ARG A 242 20.33 -14.29 3.57
N HIS A 243 19.04 -14.54 3.67
CA HIS A 243 18.36 -15.23 4.78
C HIS A 243 16.97 -15.71 4.33
N ASP A 244 16.30 -16.55 5.14
CA ASP A 244 15.02 -17.18 4.76
C ASP A 244 13.88 -16.17 4.46
N PHE A 245 13.89 -14.97 5.04
CA PHE A 245 12.87 -13.92 4.86
C PHE A 245 13.35 -12.77 3.98
N GLN A 246 14.40 -12.98 3.16
CA GLN A 246 14.95 -11.92 2.31
C GLN A 246 13.95 -11.40 1.28
N THR A 247 13.23 -12.31 0.63
CA THR A 247 12.21 -11.95 -0.39
C THR A 247 11.13 -11.04 0.20
N GLU A 248 10.65 -11.37 1.39
CA GLU A 248 9.68 -10.53 2.12
C GLU A 248 10.28 -9.15 2.43
N SER A 249 11.54 -9.09 2.87
CA SER A 249 12.26 -7.82 3.11
C SER A 249 12.36 -6.96 1.85
N GLN A 250 12.62 -7.57 0.69
CA GLN A 250 12.67 -6.90 -0.61
C GLN A 250 11.31 -6.33 -1.02
N ILE A 251 10.23 -7.08 -0.79
CA ILE A 251 8.86 -6.65 -1.06
C ILE A 251 8.52 -5.40 -0.24
N TYR A 252 8.76 -5.42 1.07
CA TYR A 252 8.47 -4.26 1.92
C TYR A 252 9.32 -3.04 1.54
N LEU A 253 10.61 -3.24 1.26
CA LEU A 253 11.47 -2.14 0.84
C LEU A 253 11.00 -1.51 -0.48
N ALA A 254 10.59 -2.34 -1.45
CA ALA A 254 10.09 -1.85 -2.73
C ALA A 254 8.76 -1.09 -2.57
N LEU A 255 7.83 -1.60 -1.77
CA LEU A 255 6.57 -0.92 -1.46
C LEU A 255 6.79 0.43 -0.76
N ILE A 256 7.74 0.48 0.17
CA ILE A 256 8.11 1.72 0.86
C ILE A 256 8.75 2.70 -0.13
N ARG A 257 9.66 2.26 -0.99
CA ARG A 257 10.32 3.11 -2.00
C ARG A 257 9.31 3.67 -2.99
N GLU A 258 8.39 2.85 -3.44
CA GLU A 258 7.33 3.28 -4.34
C GLU A 258 6.37 4.28 -3.70
N ALA A 259 5.83 3.94 -2.52
CA ALA A 259 4.75 4.71 -1.90
C ALA A 259 5.24 5.99 -1.21
N TYR A 260 6.42 5.95 -0.58
CA TYR A 260 6.91 7.01 0.31
C TYR A 260 8.15 7.73 -0.23
N LEU A 261 9.09 7.02 -0.88
CA LEU A 261 10.33 7.60 -1.36
C LEU A 261 10.27 8.04 -2.82
N LYS A 262 9.10 7.98 -3.45
CA LYS A 262 8.87 8.41 -4.84
C LYS A 262 9.80 7.75 -5.86
N GLN A 263 10.04 6.46 -5.68
CA GLN A 263 10.85 5.62 -6.58
C GLN A 263 9.98 4.52 -7.22
N PRO A 264 8.95 4.89 -8.00
CA PRO A 264 7.95 3.94 -8.50
C PRO A 264 8.53 2.84 -9.39
N GLU A 265 9.55 3.15 -10.16
CA GLU A 265 10.18 2.19 -11.07
C GLU A 265 10.88 1.05 -10.33
N GLU A 266 11.35 1.27 -9.11
CA GLU A 266 11.96 0.20 -8.31
C GLU A 266 10.95 -0.86 -7.89
N GLY A 267 9.73 -0.43 -7.51
CA GLY A 267 8.63 -1.33 -7.17
C GLY A 267 8.23 -2.20 -8.35
N ILE A 268 8.07 -1.60 -9.54
CA ILE A 268 7.74 -2.33 -10.76
C ILE A 268 8.85 -3.31 -11.12
N ARG A 269 10.11 -2.87 -11.15
CA ARG A 269 11.26 -3.75 -11.47
C ARG A 269 11.36 -4.93 -10.52
N LEU A 270 11.09 -4.72 -9.24
CA LEU A 270 11.08 -5.83 -8.28
C LEU A 270 9.93 -6.79 -8.55
N ALA A 271 8.70 -6.27 -8.73
CA ALA A 271 7.52 -7.10 -8.99
C ALA A 271 7.69 -7.95 -10.26
N GLU A 272 8.22 -7.37 -11.34
CA GLU A 272 8.52 -8.10 -12.59
C GLU A 272 9.60 -9.18 -12.37
N ARG A 273 10.69 -8.87 -11.67
CA ARG A 273 11.75 -9.84 -11.37
C ARG A 273 11.25 -11.01 -10.51
N LEU A 274 10.48 -10.72 -9.45
CA LEU A 274 9.91 -11.76 -8.59
C LEU A 274 8.92 -12.64 -9.35
N HIS A 275 8.05 -12.04 -10.16
CA HIS A 275 7.13 -12.79 -11.01
C HIS A 275 7.85 -13.67 -12.04
N ALA A 276 8.92 -13.16 -12.68
CA ALA A 276 9.72 -13.95 -13.62
C ALA A 276 10.41 -15.15 -12.97
N GLN A 277 10.82 -15.03 -11.69
CA GLN A 277 11.43 -16.13 -10.92
C GLN A 277 10.40 -17.17 -10.47
N GLN A 278 9.17 -16.76 -10.13
CA GLN A 278 8.09 -17.63 -9.67
C GLN A 278 6.74 -17.20 -10.30
N PRO A 279 6.49 -17.59 -11.56
CA PRO A 279 5.24 -17.21 -12.25
C PRO A 279 3.98 -17.79 -11.59
N ASP A 280 4.13 -18.88 -10.84
CA ASP A 280 3.07 -19.54 -10.06
C ASP A 280 2.80 -18.86 -8.69
N ASN A 281 3.44 -17.72 -8.41
CA ASN A 281 3.27 -17.02 -7.15
C ASN A 281 2.18 -15.93 -7.26
N LEU A 282 1.03 -16.18 -6.62
CA LEU A 282 -0.12 -15.27 -6.66
C LEU A 282 0.16 -13.93 -5.94
N LEU A 283 0.97 -13.93 -4.87
CA LEU A 283 1.36 -12.69 -4.20
C LEU A 283 2.23 -11.81 -5.11
N PHE A 284 3.14 -12.40 -5.89
CA PHE A 284 3.97 -11.63 -6.83
C PHE A 284 3.15 -11.09 -7.98
N THR A 285 2.15 -11.85 -8.45
CA THR A 285 1.17 -11.36 -9.43
C THR A 285 0.35 -10.20 -8.84
N PHE A 286 -0.11 -10.31 -7.60
CA PHE A 286 -0.79 -9.21 -6.91
C PHE A 286 0.08 -7.95 -6.82
N LEU A 287 1.36 -8.07 -6.45
CA LEU A 287 2.29 -6.94 -6.42
C LEU A 287 2.44 -6.29 -7.80
N ARG A 288 2.59 -7.11 -8.85
CA ARG A 288 2.68 -6.65 -10.23
C ARG A 288 1.45 -5.85 -10.65
N ILE A 289 0.24 -6.35 -10.36
CA ILE A 289 -1.02 -5.66 -10.63
C ILE A 289 -1.09 -4.34 -9.84
N SER A 290 -0.77 -4.38 -8.55
CA SER A 290 -0.81 -3.23 -7.66
C SER A 290 0.15 -2.11 -8.09
N CYS A 291 1.41 -2.45 -8.38
CA CYS A 291 2.40 -1.47 -8.85
C CYS A 291 1.99 -0.86 -10.21
N ASN A 292 1.56 -1.68 -11.18
CA ASN A 292 1.13 -1.18 -12.48
C ASN A 292 -0.13 -0.30 -12.36
N LYS A 293 -1.11 -0.67 -11.54
CA LYS A 293 -2.31 0.16 -11.28
C LYS A 293 -1.92 1.54 -10.73
N ARG A 294 -1.03 1.58 -9.71
CA ARG A 294 -0.58 2.86 -9.12
C ARG A 294 0.19 3.75 -10.10
N GLN A 295 0.86 3.14 -11.08
CA GLN A 295 1.62 3.87 -12.09
C GLN A 295 0.83 4.12 -13.39
N HIS A 296 -0.51 4.07 -13.33
CA HIS A 296 -1.39 4.31 -14.48
C HIS A 296 -1.09 3.42 -15.69
N ARG A 297 -0.73 2.15 -15.46
CA ARG A 297 -0.46 1.15 -16.49
C ARG A 297 -1.55 0.09 -16.49
N ALA A 298 -2.81 0.51 -16.71
CA ALA A 298 -3.97 -0.34 -16.57
C ALA A 298 -3.90 -1.60 -17.48
N GLU A 299 -3.45 -1.47 -18.72
CA GLU A 299 -3.32 -2.60 -19.64
C GLU A 299 -2.34 -3.66 -19.11
N ALA A 300 -1.17 -3.24 -18.59
CA ALA A 300 -0.20 -4.17 -18.00
C ALA A 300 -0.75 -4.86 -16.72
N ALA A 301 -1.53 -4.13 -15.93
CA ALA A 301 -2.18 -4.68 -14.75
C ALA A 301 -3.28 -5.68 -15.10
N LEU A 302 -4.11 -5.41 -16.12
CA LEU A 302 -5.13 -6.31 -16.64
C LEU A 302 -4.50 -7.58 -17.24
N ALA A 303 -3.47 -7.45 -18.05
CA ALA A 303 -2.73 -8.59 -18.60
C ALA A 303 -2.14 -9.48 -17.50
N ALA A 304 -1.59 -8.88 -16.43
CA ALA A 304 -1.10 -9.62 -15.28
C ALA A 304 -2.22 -10.36 -14.52
N TYR A 305 -3.41 -9.79 -14.44
CA TYR A 305 -4.59 -10.45 -13.85
C TYR A 305 -5.07 -11.64 -14.67
N GLU A 306 -5.13 -11.51 -15.99
CA GLU A 306 -5.54 -12.58 -16.88
C GLU A 306 -4.58 -13.78 -16.81
N ALA A 307 -3.27 -13.51 -16.71
CA ALA A 307 -2.22 -14.52 -16.60
C ALA A 307 -2.02 -15.06 -15.16
N ARG A 308 -2.81 -14.61 -14.17
CA ARG A 308 -2.60 -15.00 -12.77
C ARG A 308 -2.73 -16.51 -12.53
N PRO A 309 -1.94 -17.08 -11.62
CA PRO A 309 -2.13 -18.46 -11.21
C PRO A 309 -3.48 -18.65 -10.54
N GLN A 310 -4.14 -19.78 -10.82
CA GLN A 310 -5.46 -20.14 -10.35
C GLN A 310 -5.48 -21.63 -9.98
N GLY A 311 -6.47 -22.03 -9.19
CA GLY A 311 -6.69 -23.43 -8.83
C GLY A 311 -7.00 -23.63 -7.35
N PRO A 312 -7.42 -24.84 -6.95
CA PRO A 312 -7.94 -25.13 -5.61
C PRO A 312 -6.89 -25.05 -4.50
N GLY A 313 -5.60 -25.02 -4.86
CA GLY A 313 -4.51 -24.87 -3.89
C GLY A 313 -4.28 -23.43 -3.42
N TYR A 314 -4.79 -22.43 -4.13
CA TYR A 314 -4.59 -21.02 -3.81
C TYR A 314 -5.67 -20.49 -2.88
N GLN A 315 -5.26 -19.67 -1.92
CA GLN A 315 -6.17 -18.88 -1.10
C GLN A 315 -6.92 -17.88 -1.99
N PRO A 316 -8.25 -17.82 -1.96
CA PRO A 316 -9.01 -16.80 -2.66
C PRO A 316 -8.56 -15.40 -2.23
N LEU A 317 -8.35 -14.51 -3.20
CA LEU A 317 -7.93 -13.12 -2.99
C LEU A 317 -9.01 -12.18 -3.59
N PRO A 318 -10.18 -12.02 -2.91
CA PRO A 318 -11.30 -11.26 -3.47
C PRO A 318 -10.95 -9.80 -3.78
N TYR A 319 -10.02 -9.20 -3.02
CA TYR A 319 -9.59 -7.82 -3.25
C TYR A 319 -8.98 -7.60 -4.65
N LEU A 320 -8.40 -8.64 -5.27
CA LEU A 320 -7.96 -8.55 -6.67
C LEU A 320 -9.12 -8.22 -7.63
N ARG A 321 -10.32 -8.78 -7.40
CA ARG A 321 -11.50 -8.46 -8.22
C ARG A 321 -11.86 -6.98 -8.11
N HIS A 322 -11.80 -6.42 -6.90
CA HIS A 322 -12.05 -4.99 -6.69
C HIS A 322 -11.02 -4.11 -7.41
N MET A 323 -9.74 -4.48 -7.36
CA MET A 323 -8.69 -3.78 -8.11
C MET A 323 -8.91 -3.84 -9.61
N VAL A 324 -9.31 -5.00 -10.12
CA VAL A 324 -9.57 -5.21 -11.56
C VAL A 324 -10.84 -4.49 -11.99
N ALA A 325 -11.86 -4.43 -11.14
CA ALA A 325 -13.05 -3.63 -11.41
C ALA A 325 -12.71 -2.14 -11.63
N ASP A 326 -11.76 -1.60 -10.86
CA ASP A 326 -11.24 -0.24 -11.09
C ASP A 326 -10.55 -0.12 -12.46
N LEU A 327 -9.66 -1.06 -12.80
CA LEU A 327 -8.93 -1.03 -14.08
C LEU A 327 -9.89 -1.10 -15.28
N LEU A 328 -10.93 -1.94 -15.19
CA LEU A 328 -11.98 -2.05 -16.19
C LEU A 328 -12.84 -0.78 -16.26
N LEU A 329 -13.10 -0.14 -15.12
CA LEU A 329 -13.79 1.14 -15.06
C LEU A 329 -12.96 2.24 -15.75
N TYR A 330 -11.64 2.26 -15.53
CA TYR A 330 -10.72 3.20 -16.18
C TYR A 330 -10.67 3.00 -17.72
N GLN A 331 -10.73 1.76 -18.17
CA GLN A 331 -10.78 1.40 -19.59
C GLN A 331 -12.11 1.81 -20.25
N GLY A 332 -13.19 1.94 -19.46
CA GLY A 332 -14.55 2.16 -19.96
C GLY A 332 -15.34 0.87 -20.18
N SER A 333 -14.83 -0.27 -19.73
CA SER A 333 -15.48 -1.58 -19.77
C SER A 333 -16.48 -1.74 -18.62
N TYR A 334 -17.51 -0.88 -18.59
CA TYR A 334 -18.41 -0.68 -17.45
C TYR A 334 -19.12 -1.96 -17.00
N ALA A 335 -19.67 -2.76 -17.93
CA ALA A 335 -20.34 -4.02 -17.60
C ALA A 335 -19.37 -5.06 -16.99
N ALA A 336 -18.12 -5.09 -17.43
CA ALA A 336 -17.11 -5.97 -16.85
C ALA A 336 -16.68 -5.49 -15.46
N SER A 337 -16.50 -4.19 -15.26
CA SER A 337 -16.24 -3.58 -13.95
C SER A 337 -17.33 -3.92 -12.94
N GLU A 338 -18.59 -3.80 -13.36
CA GLU A 338 -19.76 -4.14 -12.53
C GLU A 338 -19.72 -5.61 -12.10
N ARG A 339 -19.50 -6.55 -13.03
CA ARG A 339 -19.42 -7.99 -12.73
C ARG A 339 -18.33 -8.29 -11.69
N GLU A 340 -17.14 -7.71 -11.84
CA GLU A 340 -16.03 -7.95 -10.90
C GLU A 340 -16.30 -7.34 -9.52
N ASN A 341 -16.90 -6.14 -9.43
CA ASN A 341 -17.29 -5.55 -8.13
C ASN A 341 -18.41 -6.33 -7.43
N LEU A 342 -19.41 -6.83 -8.17
CA LEU A 342 -20.45 -7.68 -7.61
C LEU A 342 -19.86 -9.01 -7.11
N ALA A 343 -18.94 -9.62 -7.85
CA ALA A 343 -18.22 -10.79 -7.41
C ALA A 343 -17.39 -10.53 -6.16
N PHE A 344 -16.68 -9.40 -6.11
CA PHE A 344 -15.97 -8.95 -4.91
C PHE A 344 -16.91 -8.87 -3.70
N LEU A 345 -18.01 -8.15 -3.80
CA LEU A 345 -18.95 -7.97 -2.68
C LEU A 345 -19.57 -9.28 -2.19
N ARG A 346 -19.73 -10.27 -3.07
CA ARG A 346 -20.23 -11.62 -2.73
C ARG A 346 -19.17 -12.47 -2.03
N GLU A 347 -17.93 -12.43 -2.48
CA GLU A 347 -16.84 -13.30 -2.02
C GLU A 347 -16.10 -12.73 -0.81
N TYR A 348 -16.00 -11.41 -0.71
CA TYR A 348 -15.23 -10.73 0.33
C TYR A 348 -15.97 -10.73 1.67
N LYS A 349 -15.33 -11.27 2.69
CA LYS A 349 -15.87 -11.36 4.05
C LYS A 349 -15.53 -10.15 4.92
N GLY A 350 -14.57 -9.33 4.49
CA GLY A 350 -14.16 -8.13 5.19
C GLY A 350 -15.20 -7.00 5.12
N ARG A 351 -14.96 -5.96 5.91
CA ARG A 351 -15.86 -4.82 6.08
C ARG A 351 -15.45 -3.59 5.29
N HIS A 352 -14.17 -3.46 4.93
CA HIS A 352 -13.62 -2.32 4.20
C HIS A 352 -13.83 -2.46 2.70
N TYR A 353 -13.68 -1.36 1.96
CA TYR A 353 -13.85 -1.26 0.49
C TYR A 353 -15.25 -1.55 -0.02
N ARG A 354 -16.24 -1.71 0.87
CA ARG A 354 -17.62 -2.01 0.46
C ARG A 354 -18.35 -0.77 -0.04
N LYS A 355 -18.14 0.40 0.61
CA LYS A 355 -18.68 1.69 0.13
C LYS A 355 -18.01 2.11 -1.17
N ASP A 356 -16.71 1.92 -1.29
CA ASP A 356 -15.98 2.20 -2.51
C ASP A 356 -16.43 1.31 -3.66
N ALA A 357 -16.64 0.00 -3.42
CA ALA A 357 -17.21 -0.90 -4.42
C ALA A 357 -18.62 -0.46 -4.87
N ALA A 358 -19.48 -0.06 -3.93
CA ALA A 358 -20.81 0.49 -4.25
C ALA A 358 -20.72 1.79 -5.08
N PHE A 359 -19.77 2.67 -4.75
CA PHE A 359 -19.49 3.86 -5.53
C PHE A 359 -19.01 3.55 -6.96
N LYS A 360 -18.15 2.54 -7.12
CA LYS A 360 -17.69 2.09 -8.44
C LYS A 360 -18.82 1.44 -9.26
N LEU A 361 -19.70 0.68 -8.61
CA LEU A 361 -20.93 0.16 -9.23
C LEU A 361 -21.82 1.29 -9.71
N TYR A 362 -22.04 2.32 -8.88
CA TYR A 362 -22.75 3.53 -9.27
C TYR A 362 -22.11 4.18 -10.51
N LEU A 363 -20.79 4.39 -10.52
CA LEU A 363 -20.10 5.01 -11.65
C LEU A 363 -20.20 4.16 -12.93
N ALA A 364 -20.05 2.83 -12.81
CA ALA A 364 -20.16 1.92 -13.94
C ALA A 364 -21.58 1.93 -14.55
N ALA A 365 -22.60 1.85 -13.72
CA ALA A 365 -23.99 1.89 -14.16
C ALA A 365 -24.34 3.25 -14.81
N TRP A 366 -23.95 4.35 -14.17
CA TRP A 366 -24.23 5.70 -14.66
C TRP A 366 -23.52 6.01 -15.98
N LEU A 367 -22.19 5.78 -16.06
CA LEU A 367 -21.41 6.03 -17.29
C LEU A 367 -21.72 5.02 -18.40
N GLY A 368 -22.18 3.83 -18.03
CA GLY A 368 -22.63 2.78 -18.94
C GLY A 368 -24.05 2.96 -19.48
N GLY A 369 -24.77 4.01 -19.03
CA GLY A 369 -26.12 4.31 -19.51
C GLY A 369 -27.20 3.36 -19.03
N GLN A 370 -27.03 2.73 -17.87
CA GLN A 370 -28.03 1.85 -17.29
C GLN A 370 -29.30 2.61 -16.87
N PRO A 371 -30.45 1.91 -16.65
CA PRO A 371 -31.68 2.53 -16.19
C PRO A 371 -31.49 3.33 -14.90
N ALA A 372 -32.17 4.48 -14.80
CA ALA A 372 -32.05 5.39 -13.65
C ALA A 372 -32.31 4.69 -12.29
N ALA A 373 -33.22 3.71 -12.27
CA ALA A 373 -33.51 2.90 -11.07
C ALA A 373 -32.28 2.12 -10.59
N SER A 374 -31.52 1.48 -11.50
CA SER A 374 -30.27 0.75 -11.18
C SER A 374 -29.21 1.70 -10.65
N VAL A 375 -29.02 2.84 -11.32
CA VAL A 375 -28.07 3.89 -10.90
C VAL A 375 -28.40 4.41 -9.50
N ALA A 376 -29.69 4.67 -9.22
CA ALA A 376 -30.16 5.13 -7.91
C ALA A 376 -29.94 4.05 -6.82
N ALA A 377 -30.22 2.78 -7.14
CA ALA A 377 -30.01 1.68 -6.21
C ALA A 377 -28.53 1.54 -5.78
N TYR A 378 -27.58 1.55 -6.72
CA TYR A 378 -26.16 1.52 -6.40
C TYR A 378 -25.70 2.76 -5.60
N ARG A 379 -26.24 3.94 -5.93
CA ARG A 379 -25.95 5.14 -5.14
C ARG A 379 -26.40 5.02 -3.69
N GLN A 380 -27.58 4.45 -3.43
CA GLN A 380 -28.05 4.22 -2.07
C GLN A 380 -27.18 3.19 -1.32
N GLN A 381 -26.68 2.16 -2.00
CA GLN A 381 -25.79 1.18 -1.39
C GLN A 381 -24.52 1.80 -0.80
N ILE A 382 -24.01 2.92 -1.32
CA ILE A 382 -22.88 3.65 -0.76
C ILE A 382 -23.13 4.00 0.72
N ASN A 383 -24.34 4.44 1.05
CA ASN A 383 -24.68 4.80 2.43
C ASN A 383 -24.88 3.59 3.35
N LEU A 384 -25.37 2.48 2.80
CA LEU A 384 -25.70 1.28 3.56
C LEU A 384 -24.49 0.34 3.80
N ALA A 385 -23.49 0.38 2.93
CA ALA A 385 -22.35 -0.52 2.97
C ALA A 385 -21.30 -0.08 4.01
N GLY A 386 -20.74 -1.00 4.78
CA GLY A 386 -19.52 -0.91 5.58
C GLY A 386 -19.18 0.39 6.35
N PRO A 387 -18.05 0.42 7.03
CA PRO A 387 -17.53 1.60 7.74
C PRO A 387 -16.81 2.57 6.80
N THR A 388 -16.29 3.68 7.40
CA THR A 388 -15.49 4.70 6.72
C THR A 388 -14.06 4.76 7.27
N ASP A 389 -13.52 3.63 7.70
CA ASP A 389 -12.21 3.57 8.35
C ASP A 389 -11.05 3.69 7.33
N VAL A 390 -11.28 3.25 6.08
CA VAL A 390 -10.33 3.43 4.98
C VAL A 390 -10.71 4.63 4.12
N GLU A 391 -9.73 5.22 3.45
CA GLU A 391 -9.90 6.49 2.75
C GLU A 391 -10.86 6.38 1.57
N GLU A 392 -10.82 5.27 0.85
CA GLU A 392 -11.70 4.99 -0.29
C GLU A 392 -13.18 4.95 0.13
N ASP A 393 -13.49 4.24 1.23
CA ASP A 393 -14.86 4.19 1.77
C ASP A 393 -15.30 5.55 2.32
N ASN A 394 -14.38 6.28 2.96
CA ASN A 394 -14.65 7.63 3.45
C ASN A 394 -14.92 8.59 2.28
N TYR A 395 -14.16 8.51 1.19
CA TYR A 395 -14.40 9.30 -0.02
C TYR A 395 -15.77 9.01 -0.63
N ALA A 396 -16.11 7.72 -0.77
CA ALA A 396 -17.41 7.30 -1.28
C ALA A 396 -18.57 7.85 -0.42
N GLN A 397 -18.44 7.78 0.91
CA GLN A 397 -19.44 8.32 1.84
C GLN A 397 -19.55 9.84 1.75
N GLN A 398 -18.42 10.56 1.66
CA GLN A 398 -18.45 12.02 1.50
C GLN A 398 -19.09 12.44 0.17
N TYR A 399 -18.81 11.70 -0.91
CA TYR A 399 -19.47 11.89 -2.19
C TYR A 399 -21.00 11.78 -2.06
N TYR A 400 -21.47 10.72 -1.40
CA TYR A 400 -22.90 10.51 -1.15
C TYR A 400 -23.52 11.65 -0.33
N ASN A 401 -22.88 12.02 0.79
CA ASN A 401 -23.39 13.03 1.73
C ASN A 401 -23.47 14.44 1.10
N LYS A 402 -22.49 14.81 0.28
CA LYS A 402 -22.45 16.14 -0.37
C LYS A 402 -23.37 16.23 -1.59
N ALA A 403 -23.98 15.11 -1.99
CA ALA A 403 -24.80 15.02 -3.18
C ALA A 403 -24.16 15.68 -4.43
N LEU A 404 -22.84 15.53 -4.58
CA LEU A 404 -22.07 16.16 -5.65
C LEU A 404 -22.61 15.69 -7.01
N ALA A 405 -23.04 16.65 -7.83
CA ALA A 405 -23.35 16.39 -9.22
C ALA A 405 -22.03 16.25 -10.00
N LEU A 406 -21.75 15.04 -10.51
CA LEU A 406 -20.60 14.79 -11.36
C LEU A 406 -20.94 15.07 -12.82
N ASN A 407 -19.97 15.61 -13.55
CA ASN A 407 -20.06 15.75 -14.99
C ASN A 407 -19.61 14.45 -15.66
N PRO A 408 -20.41 13.82 -16.54
CA PRO A 408 -20.06 12.51 -17.13
C PRO A 408 -18.81 12.58 -18.01
N ILE A 409 -18.57 13.67 -18.74
CA ILE A 409 -17.40 13.87 -19.59
C ILE A 409 -16.15 13.97 -18.72
N LEU A 410 -16.17 14.82 -17.70
CA LEU A 410 -15.02 15.05 -16.82
C LEU A 410 -14.72 13.80 -15.96
N THR A 411 -15.76 13.09 -15.52
CA THR A 411 -15.60 11.84 -14.76
C THR A 411 -14.99 10.75 -15.62
N ARG A 412 -15.48 10.57 -16.87
CA ARG A 412 -14.89 9.60 -17.82
C ARG A 412 -13.43 9.93 -18.11
N ALA A 413 -13.14 11.21 -18.39
CA ALA A 413 -11.77 11.64 -18.65
C ALA A 413 -10.84 11.40 -17.44
N ARG A 414 -11.33 11.66 -16.21
CA ARG A 414 -10.61 11.34 -14.97
C ARG A 414 -10.25 9.86 -14.91
N LEU A 415 -11.22 8.97 -15.07
CA LEU A 415 -11.02 7.53 -15.03
C LEU A 415 -10.02 7.06 -16.09
N GLN A 416 -10.13 7.58 -17.32
CA GLN A 416 -9.18 7.30 -18.39
C GLN A 416 -7.76 7.76 -18.03
N ILE A 417 -7.58 8.94 -17.42
CA ILE A 417 -6.27 9.42 -16.95
C ILE A 417 -5.73 8.50 -15.85
N ASP A 418 -6.59 8.09 -14.91
CA ASP A 418 -6.20 7.21 -13.81
C ASP A 418 -5.77 5.82 -14.29
N GLY A 419 -6.27 5.38 -15.46
CA GLY A 419 -5.83 4.16 -16.13
C GLY A 419 -4.63 4.31 -17.06
N GLY A 420 -4.17 5.55 -17.33
CA GLY A 420 -3.10 5.81 -18.32
C GLY A 420 -3.58 5.94 -19.76
N TYR A 421 -4.90 5.99 -19.98
CA TYR A 421 -5.52 6.17 -21.29
C TYR A 421 -5.56 7.65 -21.67
N TYR A 422 -4.39 8.30 -21.74
CA TYR A 422 -4.28 9.76 -21.92
C TYR A 422 -4.82 10.28 -23.26
N ARG A 423 -4.58 9.56 -24.37
CA ARG A 423 -5.12 9.96 -25.68
C ARG A 423 -6.65 9.85 -25.73
N PRO A 424 -7.29 8.75 -25.29
CA PRO A 424 -8.73 8.67 -25.08
C PRO A 424 -9.27 9.77 -24.18
N ALA A 425 -8.58 10.09 -23.07
CA ALA A 425 -9.00 11.16 -22.16
C ALA A 425 -9.06 12.53 -22.86
N LEU A 426 -8.04 12.86 -23.68
CA LEU A 426 -8.06 14.10 -24.47
C LEU A 426 -9.19 14.10 -25.50
N ALA A 427 -9.49 12.96 -26.13
CA ALA A 427 -10.63 12.86 -27.05
C ALA A 427 -11.96 13.09 -26.31
N THR A 428 -12.13 12.49 -25.12
CA THR A 428 -13.28 12.71 -24.26
C THR A 428 -13.42 14.18 -23.85
N LEU A 429 -12.33 14.82 -23.39
CA LEU A 429 -12.34 16.23 -22.97
C LEU A 429 -12.68 17.19 -24.12
N ARG A 430 -12.36 16.86 -25.38
CA ARG A 430 -12.74 17.66 -26.55
C ARG A 430 -14.25 17.78 -26.74
N THR A 431 -15.04 16.89 -26.16
CA THR A 431 -16.50 16.93 -26.23
C THR A 431 -17.12 17.85 -25.15
N PHE A 432 -16.35 18.27 -24.15
CA PHE A 432 -16.83 19.19 -23.11
C PHE A 432 -17.08 20.57 -23.71
N ARG A 433 -18.27 21.09 -23.46
CA ARG A 433 -18.68 22.46 -23.86
C ARG A 433 -19.12 23.22 -22.60
N GLY A 434 -18.31 24.17 -22.20
CA GLY A 434 -18.70 25.11 -21.16
C GLY A 434 -19.83 26.06 -21.65
N THR A 435 -20.77 26.29 -20.79
CA THR A 435 -21.86 27.26 -20.97
C THR A 435 -21.83 28.26 -19.80
N PRO A 436 -22.53 29.40 -19.88
CA PRO A 436 -22.62 30.31 -18.74
C PRO A 436 -23.18 29.67 -17.46
N THR A 437 -23.98 28.61 -17.62
CA THR A 437 -24.58 27.85 -16.50
C THR A 437 -23.74 26.65 -16.04
N THR A 438 -22.57 26.38 -16.66
CA THR A 438 -21.66 25.31 -16.24
C THR A 438 -21.19 25.58 -14.81
N PRO A 439 -21.29 24.58 -13.89
CA PRO A 439 -20.82 24.75 -12.54
C PRO A 439 -19.34 25.19 -12.49
N GLN A 440 -19.01 26.11 -11.58
CA GLN A 440 -17.63 26.60 -11.40
C GLN A 440 -16.64 25.44 -11.22
N ARG A 441 -17.04 24.40 -10.49
CA ARG A 441 -16.23 23.19 -10.31
C ARG A 441 -15.80 22.57 -11.63
N ASP A 442 -16.73 22.40 -12.56
CA ASP A 442 -16.46 21.76 -13.87
C ASP A 442 -15.57 22.64 -14.75
N ASN A 443 -15.75 23.96 -14.70
CA ASN A 443 -14.91 24.92 -15.40
C ASN A 443 -13.46 24.89 -14.90
N ILE A 444 -13.25 24.64 -13.60
CA ILE A 444 -11.89 24.48 -13.02
C ILE A 444 -11.34 23.07 -13.29
N GLU A 445 -12.19 22.04 -13.20
CA GLU A 445 -11.77 20.65 -13.41
C GLU A 445 -11.29 20.39 -14.84
N ASN A 446 -11.97 20.97 -15.84
CA ASN A 446 -11.65 20.72 -17.25
C ASN A 446 -10.17 21.03 -17.61
N PRO A 447 -9.64 22.26 -17.43
CA PRO A 447 -8.24 22.52 -17.74
C PRO A 447 -7.26 21.68 -16.90
N TYR A 448 -7.61 21.35 -15.66
CA TYR A 448 -6.84 20.45 -14.84
C TYR A 448 -6.73 19.04 -15.45
N ARG A 449 -7.85 18.49 -15.96
CA ARG A 449 -7.84 17.17 -16.61
C ARG A 449 -7.05 17.19 -17.92
N TRP A 450 -7.17 18.27 -18.70
CA TRP A 450 -6.34 18.47 -19.89
C TRP A 450 -4.84 18.45 -19.53
N ALA A 451 -4.45 19.24 -18.54
CA ALA A 451 -3.07 19.29 -18.06
C ALA A 451 -2.57 17.91 -17.63
N ARG A 452 -3.36 17.19 -16.84
CA ARG A 452 -3.02 15.83 -16.39
C ARG A 452 -2.81 14.86 -17.54
N ALA A 453 -3.69 14.87 -18.53
CA ALA A 453 -3.57 13.99 -19.70
C ALA A 453 -2.34 14.34 -20.56
N LEU A 454 -2.07 15.63 -20.79
CA LEU A 454 -0.88 16.09 -21.51
C LEU A 454 0.40 15.77 -20.77
N HIS A 455 0.42 15.92 -19.44
CA HIS A 455 1.54 15.55 -18.59
C HIS A 455 1.85 14.05 -18.71
N GLY A 456 0.81 13.19 -18.67
CA GLY A 456 0.97 11.75 -18.84
C GLY A 456 1.47 11.33 -20.23
N LEU A 457 1.27 12.18 -21.24
CA LEU A 457 1.86 12.00 -22.59
C LEU A 457 3.27 12.58 -22.72
N GLY A 458 3.85 13.16 -21.67
CA GLY A 458 5.15 13.82 -21.72
C GLY A 458 5.13 15.18 -22.45
N ARG A 459 3.95 15.74 -22.75
CA ARG A 459 3.81 17.07 -23.37
C ARG A 459 3.86 18.16 -22.30
N LEU A 460 5.05 18.35 -21.71
CA LEU A 460 5.22 19.12 -20.49
C LEU A 460 4.88 20.61 -20.66
N ASP A 461 5.25 21.25 -21.76
CA ASP A 461 4.92 22.67 -22.01
C ASP A 461 3.41 22.89 -22.09
N SER A 462 2.70 22.03 -22.82
CA SER A 462 1.24 22.10 -22.92
C SER A 462 0.57 21.79 -21.57
N ALA A 463 1.15 20.89 -20.78
CA ALA A 463 0.67 20.59 -19.43
C ALA A 463 0.82 21.80 -18.49
N ARG A 464 1.95 22.55 -18.58
CA ARG A 464 2.17 23.81 -17.82
C ARG A 464 1.05 24.80 -18.09
N LEU A 465 0.80 25.09 -19.37
CA LEU A 465 -0.26 26.01 -19.78
C LEU A 465 -1.64 25.59 -19.21
N GLY A 466 -1.93 24.28 -19.24
CA GLY A 466 -3.17 23.75 -18.66
C GLY A 466 -3.25 23.90 -17.14
N TYR A 467 -2.15 23.67 -16.42
CA TYR A 467 -2.11 23.90 -14.96
C TYR A 467 -2.21 25.37 -14.62
N GLU A 468 -1.54 26.27 -15.35
CA GLU A 468 -1.63 27.72 -15.16
C GLU A 468 -3.04 28.24 -15.43
N LEU A 469 -3.69 27.73 -16.49
CA LEU A 469 -5.09 28.02 -16.77
C LEU A 469 -5.99 27.55 -15.61
N THR A 470 -5.72 26.39 -15.02
CA THR A 470 -6.44 25.90 -13.84
C THR A 470 -6.34 26.87 -12.67
N LEU A 471 -5.13 27.38 -12.39
CA LEU A 471 -4.93 28.39 -11.33
C LEU A 471 -5.71 29.67 -11.63
N LYS A 472 -5.65 30.14 -12.88
CA LYS A 472 -6.34 31.36 -13.30
C LYS A 472 -7.85 31.25 -13.16
N VAL A 473 -8.45 30.14 -13.61
CA VAL A 473 -9.92 29.93 -13.58
C VAL A 473 -10.41 29.69 -12.14
N SER A 474 -9.59 29.04 -11.29
CA SER A 474 -9.94 28.75 -9.90
C SER A 474 -9.93 30.00 -9.02
N GLY A 475 -9.00 30.92 -9.24
CA GLY A 475 -8.64 31.93 -8.25
C GLY A 475 -8.04 31.27 -6.98
N ASP A 476 -7.91 32.07 -5.92
CA ASP A 476 -7.18 31.63 -4.70
C ASP A 476 -8.09 30.99 -3.62
N ASN A 477 -9.41 31.06 -3.77
CA ASN A 477 -10.37 30.69 -2.71
C ASN A 477 -11.32 29.54 -3.06
N ALA A 478 -11.19 28.91 -4.23
CA ALA A 478 -12.08 27.80 -4.59
C ALA A 478 -11.83 26.56 -3.70
N PRO A 479 -12.89 25.94 -3.16
CA PRO A 479 -12.77 24.83 -2.20
C PRO A 479 -12.47 23.48 -2.87
N TYR A 480 -11.91 23.49 -4.08
CA TYR A 480 -11.62 22.30 -4.87
C TYR A 480 -10.14 22.03 -4.94
N TYR A 481 -9.77 20.76 -4.95
CA TYR A 481 -8.36 20.33 -4.97
C TYR A 481 -7.62 20.59 -6.29
N PHE A 482 -8.30 20.98 -7.35
CA PHE A 482 -7.70 21.09 -8.70
C PHE A 482 -6.58 22.13 -8.75
N ALA A 483 -6.82 23.33 -8.23
CA ALA A 483 -5.84 24.41 -8.24
C ALA A 483 -4.63 24.13 -7.33
N PRO A 484 -4.78 23.73 -6.05
CA PRO A 484 -3.62 23.38 -5.23
C PRO A 484 -2.82 22.20 -5.81
N GLN A 485 -3.47 21.23 -6.46
CA GLN A 485 -2.76 20.16 -7.16
C GLN A 485 -2.06 20.67 -8.44
N ALA A 486 -2.68 21.59 -9.19
CA ALA A 486 -2.04 22.24 -10.34
C ALA A 486 -0.77 23.01 -9.92
N ALA A 487 -0.85 23.79 -8.83
CA ALA A 487 0.31 24.47 -8.26
C ALA A 487 1.42 23.49 -7.85
N LEU A 488 1.06 22.40 -7.18
CA LEU A 488 1.99 21.34 -6.80
C LEU A 488 2.71 20.74 -8.02
N GLN A 489 1.98 20.46 -9.11
CA GLN A 489 2.56 19.92 -10.36
C GLN A 489 3.47 20.94 -11.05
N LEU A 490 3.09 22.20 -11.10
CA LEU A 490 3.94 23.28 -11.63
C LEU A 490 5.24 23.40 -10.84
N GLY A 491 5.17 23.31 -9.50
CA GLY A 491 6.34 23.28 -8.65
C GLY A 491 7.30 22.13 -9.00
N TYR A 492 6.79 20.95 -9.24
CA TYR A 492 7.62 19.80 -9.65
C TYR A 492 8.20 19.97 -11.05
N LEU A 493 7.44 20.50 -12.01
CA LEU A 493 7.93 20.78 -13.36
C LEU A 493 9.05 21.83 -13.34
N CYS A 494 8.89 22.92 -12.58
CA CYS A 494 9.94 23.92 -12.39
C CYS A 494 11.18 23.35 -11.71
N LEU A 495 11.00 22.45 -10.73
CA LEU A 495 12.11 21.80 -10.05
C LEU A 495 12.91 20.90 -11.00
N ALA A 496 12.21 20.16 -11.89
CA ALA A 496 12.84 19.33 -12.91
C ALA A 496 13.68 20.13 -13.91
N ASP A 497 13.25 21.34 -14.23
CA ASP A 497 13.98 22.28 -15.12
C ASP A 497 15.07 23.09 -14.37
N GLY A 498 15.31 22.83 -13.08
CA GLY A 498 16.29 23.57 -12.29
C GLY A 498 15.83 24.95 -11.82
N GLN A 499 14.58 25.33 -12.08
CA GLN A 499 14.00 26.64 -11.73
C GLN A 499 13.59 26.69 -10.24
N ARG A 500 14.56 26.60 -9.32
CA ARG A 500 14.32 26.43 -7.87
C ARG A 500 13.45 27.54 -7.26
N ALA A 501 13.64 28.80 -7.66
CA ALA A 501 12.86 29.93 -7.14
C ALA A 501 11.38 29.84 -7.53
N GLN A 502 11.09 29.51 -8.79
CA GLN A 502 9.71 29.33 -9.28
C GLN A 502 9.07 28.07 -8.66
N ALA A 503 9.85 26.98 -8.53
CA ALA A 503 9.38 25.77 -7.85
C ALA A 503 8.94 26.08 -6.41
N LYS A 504 9.76 26.85 -5.65
CA LYS A 504 9.42 27.30 -4.30
C LYS A 504 8.10 28.09 -4.27
N MET A 505 7.95 29.07 -5.15
CA MET A 505 6.73 29.90 -5.26
C MET A 505 5.48 29.03 -5.48
N TYR A 506 5.53 28.05 -6.38
CA TYR A 506 4.39 27.19 -6.64
C TYR A 506 4.09 26.23 -5.48
N PHE A 507 5.09 25.68 -4.79
CA PHE A 507 4.86 24.86 -3.60
C PHE A 507 4.25 25.67 -2.45
N GLU A 508 4.71 26.92 -2.22
CA GLU A 508 4.12 27.84 -1.26
C GLU A 508 2.69 28.20 -1.65
N LYS A 509 2.41 28.46 -2.94
CA LYS A 509 1.05 28.68 -3.44
C LYS A 509 0.13 27.50 -3.16
N ALA A 510 0.62 26.25 -3.35
CA ALA A 510 -0.17 25.06 -3.05
C ALA A 510 -0.56 24.96 -1.56
N LEU A 511 0.32 25.37 -0.64
CA LEU A 511 0.08 25.40 0.81
C LEU A 511 -0.93 26.48 1.22
N ASN A 512 -0.97 27.61 0.51
CA ASN A 512 -1.78 28.78 0.87
C ASN A 512 -3.25 28.64 0.51
N TYR A 513 -3.65 27.62 -0.30
CA TYR A 513 -5.06 27.38 -0.58
C TYR A 513 -5.83 27.04 0.70
N PRO A 514 -7.08 27.56 0.87
CA PRO A 514 -7.93 27.23 2.00
C PRO A 514 -8.25 25.73 2.04
N TRP A 515 -9.13 25.33 2.95
CA TRP A 515 -9.53 23.93 3.03
C TRP A 515 -10.10 23.43 1.70
N HIS A 516 -9.59 22.29 1.25
CA HIS A 516 -10.04 21.57 0.07
C HIS A 516 -9.92 20.06 0.28
N GLU A 517 -10.54 19.28 -0.60
CA GLU A 517 -10.33 17.83 -0.62
C GLU A 517 -8.84 17.51 -0.76
N TYR A 518 -8.34 16.53 0.01
CA TYR A 518 -6.93 16.09 0.00
C TYR A 518 -5.89 17.12 0.49
N LYS A 519 -6.31 18.16 1.21
CA LYS A 519 -5.39 19.20 1.68
C LYS A 519 -4.20 18.64 2.44
N ASN A 520 -4.43 17.70 3.38
CA ASN A 520 -3.34 17.09 4.17
C ASN A 520 -2.28 16.43 3.29
N SER A 521 -2.69 15.71 2.24
CA SER A 521 -1.79 15.05 1.30
C SER A 521 -1.04 16.06 0.42
N THR A 522 -1.75 17.08 -0.08
CA THR A 522 -1.15 18.15 -0.88
C THR A 522 -0.10 18.92 -0.09
N ASP A 523 -0.46 19.33 1.13
CA ASP A 523 0.42 20.07 2.04
C ASP A 523 1.66 19.24 2.43
N ALA A 524 1.50 17.96 2.70
CA ALA A 524 2.63 17.08 3.03
C ALA A 524 3.64 16.99 1.88
N LYS A 525 3.14 16.85 0.63
CA LYS A 525 3.98 16.81 -0.58
C LYS A 525 4.69 18.14 -0.82
N ALA A 526 3.99 19.26 -0.70
CA ALA A 526 4.57 20.59 -0.88
C ALA A 526 5.62 20.90 0.18
N LYS A 527 5.36 20.58 1.46
CA LYS A 527 6.33 20.74 2.56
C LYS A 527 7.58 19.90 2.37
N LEU A 528 7.42 18.66 1.89
CA LEU A 528 8.55 17.78 1.60
C LEU A 528 9.42 18.38 0.47
N ALA A 529 8.80 18.80 -0.65
CA ALA A 529 9.51 19.42 -1.76
C ALA A 529 10.23 20.71 -1.36
N LEU A 530 9.62 21.54 -0.48
CA LEU A 530 10.26 22.73 0.05
C LEU A 530 11.48 22.44 0.95
N ARG A 531 11.50 21.29 1.65
CA ARG A 531 12.69 20.86 2.42
C ARG A 531 13.84 20.46 1.51
N GLU A 532 13.57 19.80 0.38
CA GLU A 532 14.56 19.43 -0.64
C GLU A 532 15.14 20.66 -1.38
N LEU A 533 14.47 21.81 -1.29
CA LEU A 533 14.93 23.09 -1.85
C LEU A 533 15.81 23.89 -0.88
N LYS A 534 15.89 23.53 0.37
CA LYS A 534 16.82 24.14 1.35
C LYS A 534 18.19 23.51 1.24
#